data_0108893b802a4680c6e8fd403392db18
#
_entry.id   0108893b802a4680c6e8fd403392db18
#
_cell.length_a   1.000
_cell.length_b   1.000
_cell.length_c   1.000
_cell.angle_alpha   90.00
_cell.angle_beta   90.00
_cell.angle_gamma   90.00
#
_symmetry.space_group_name_H-M   'P 1'
#
loop_
_entity.id
_entity.type
_entity.pdbx_description
1 polymer ?
#
loop_
_entity_poly.entity_id
_entity_poly.type
_entity_poly.pdbx_seq_one_letter_code
_entity_poly.pdbx_strand_id
1 'polypeptide(L)'
;ELGAFALKGNAHHVKMNSYCIVFGIQSLVNSLAGGSTPEDVAAAACHSVAEQLFEQQLQEVDVKEPVIMVGGTSLIQGLPKAVEELLKVKVIVPDNAQYIGAVGAALLASGFISK
;
A
#
# COMPACT_ATOMS: atom_id res chain seq x y z
N GLU A 1 5.42 5.50 -11.48
CA GLU A 1 5.34 4.42 -12.49
C GLU A 1 4.95 3.08 -11.88
N LEU A 2 5.51 2.71 -10.73
CA LEU A 2 5.16 1.46 -10.06
C LEU A 2 3.66 1.38 -9.79
N GLY A 3 3.06 2.45 -9.28
CA GLY A 3 1.64 2.49 -8.98
C GLY A 3 0.78 2.33 -10.22
N ALA A 4 1.16 2.99 -11.32
CA ALA A 4 0.43 2.90 -12.59
C ALA A 4 0.51 1.48 -13.19
N PHE A 5 1.67 0.85 -13.14
CA PHE A 5 1.82 -0.54 -13.57
C PHE A 5 0.99 -1.48 -12.69
N ALA A 6 0.99 -1.27 -11.38
CA ALA A 6 0.24 -2.09 -10.44
C ALA A 6 -1.27 -2.07 -10.71
N LEU A 7 -1.82 -0.93 -11.15
CA LEU A 7 -3.23 -0.83 -11.50
C LEU A 7 -3.61 -1.64 -12.75
N LYS A 8 -2.65 -1.88 -13.65
CA LYS A 8 -2.87 -2.63 -14.88
C LYS A 8 -2.66 -4.14 -14.71
N GLY A 9 -1.97 -4.55 -13.65
CA GLY A 9 -1.59 -5.94 -13.44
C GLY A 9 -2.56 -6.69 -12.53
N ASN A 10 -2.35 -7.99 -12.45
CA ASN A 10 -3.07 -8.88 -11.55
C ASN A 10 -2.09 -9.46 -10.52
N ALA A 11 -2.28 -9.08 -9.26
CA ALA A 11 -1.42 -9.48 -8.16
C ALA A 11 -1.38 -11.00 -7.94
N HIS A 12 -2.44 -11.70 -8.34
CA HIS A 12 -2.55 -13.13 -8.11
C HIS A 12 -1.78 -13.99 -9.12
N HIS A 13 -1.27 -13.39 -10.20
CA HIS A 13 -0.46 -14.08 -11.19
C HIS A 13 0.99 -14.30 -10.74
N VAL A 14 1.42 -13.60 -9.70
CA VAL A 14 2.79 -13.66 -9.20
C VAL A 14 2.78 -13.91 -7.71
N LYS A 15 3.54 -14.90 -7.27
CA LYS A 15 3.75 -15.14 -5.84
C LYS A 15 4.96 -14.35 -5.37
N MET A 16 4.83 -13.69 -4.24
CA MET A 16 5.87 -12.85 -3.68
C MET A 16 6.02 -13.10 -2.18
N ASN A 17 7.28 -13.16 -1.72
CA ASN A 17 7.56 -13.25 -0.30
C ASN A 17 7.49 -11.85 0.33
N SER A 18 6.55 -11.67 1.26
CA SER A 18 6.30 -10.38 1.91
C SER A 18 7.16 -10.14 3.15
N TYR A 19 7.88 -11.13 3.64
CA TYR A 19 8.55 -11.04 4.95
C TYR A 19 10.03 -10.68 4.87
N CYS A 20 10.67 -10.93 3.73
CA CYS A 20 12.11 -10.69 3.57
C CYS A 20 12.38 -9.99 2.25
N ILE A 21 13.02 -8.83 2.32
CA ILE A 21 13.29 -8.03 1.13
C ILE A 21 14.20 -8.77 0.13
N VAL A 22 15.16 -9.55 0.62
CA VAL A 22 16.07 -10.31 -0.25
C VAL A 22 15.30 -11.37 -1.04
N PHE A 23 14.46 -12.14 -0.36
CA PHE A 23 13.62 -13.15 -1.01
C PHE A 23 12.54 -12.51 -1.87
N GLY A 24 12.04 -11.35 -1.47
CA GLY A 24 11.09 -10.58 -2.28
C GLY A 24 11.71 -10.16 -3.61
N ILE A 25 12.90 -9.59 -3.59
CA ILE A 25 13.63 -9.20 -4.80
C ILE A 25 13.91 -10.42 -5.68
N GLN A 26 14.36 -11.52 -5.09
CA GLN A 26 14.60 -12.76 -5.83
C GLN A 26 13.33 -13.29 -6.49
N SER A 27 12.20 -13.23 -5.79
CA SER A 27 10.91 -13.62 -6.34
C SER A 27 10.51 -12.75 -7.52
N LEU A 28 10.75 -11.44 -7.44
CA LEU A 28 10.49 -10.51 -8.54
C LEU A 28 11.32 -10.85 -9.77
N VAL A 29 12.64 -11.05 -9.58
CA VAL A 29 13.55 -11.39 -10.67
C VAL A 29 13.15 -12.70 -11.32
N ASN A 30 12.85 -13.73 -10.52
CA ASN A 30 12.43 -15.03 -11.04
C ASN A 30 11.11 -14.93 -11.82
N SER A 31 10.17 -14.14 -11.34
CA SER A 31 8.89 -13.96 -12.01
C SER A 31 9.05 -13.25 -13.36
N LEU A 32 9.89 -12.23 -13.44
CA LEU A 32 10.19 -11.55 -14.70
C LEU A 32 10.91 -12.47 -15.67
N ALA A 33 11.87 -13.24 -15.19
CA ALA A 33 12.58 -14.23 -16.01
C ALA A 33 11.66 -15.34 -16.50
N GLY A 34 10.63 -15.68 -15.72
CA GLY A 34 9.64 -16.69 -16.07
C GLY A 34 8.54 -16.20 -17.01
N GLY A 35 8.59 -14.93 -17.45
CA GLY A 35 7.65 -14.37 -18.42
C GLY A 35 6.46 -13.61 -17.81
N SER A 36 6.46 -13.34 -16.51
CA SER A 36 5.42 -12.48 -15.91
C SER A 36 5.55 -11.05 -16.42
N THR A 37 4.43 -10.37 -16.59
CA THR A 37 4.45 -8.98 -17.04
C THR A 37 4.91 -8.03 -15.94
N PRO A 38 5.55 -6.90 -16.28
CA PRO A 38 5.91 -5.89 -15.29
C PRO A 38 4.69 -5.37 -14.49
N GLU A 39 3.54 -5.30 -15.13
CA GLU A 39 2.29 -4.89 -14.49
C GLU A 39 1.86 -5.85 -13.39
N ASP A 40 1.91 -7.16 -13.66
CA ASP A 40 1.57 -8.19 -12.67
C ASP A 40 2.56 -8.19 -11.51
N VAL A 41 3.84 -8.00 -11.79
CA VAL A 41 4.88 -7.91 -10.77
C VAL A 41 4.66 -6.67 -9.88
N ALA A 42 4.34 -5.54 -10.47
CA ALA A 42 4.05 -4.31 -9.73
C ALA A 42 2.80 -4.47 -8.85
N ALA A 43 1.75 -5.09 -9.38
CA ALA A 43 0.53 -5.38 -8.60
C ALA A 43 0.83 -6.32 -7.43
N ALA A 44 1.64 -7.34 -7.66
CA ALA A 44 2.04 -8.28 -6.60
C ALA A 44 2.86 -7.58 -5.51
N ALA A 45 3.73 -6.65 -5.87
CA ALA A 45 4.50 -5.86 -4.91
C ALA A 45 3.59 -5.02 -4.01
N CYS A 46 2.61 -4.32 -4.58
CA CYS A 46 1.65 -3.53 -3.82
C CYS A 46 0.79 -4.42 -2.92
N HIS A 47 0.34 -5.54 -3.42
CA HIS A 47 -0.47 -6.50 -2.66
C HIS A 47 0.34 -7.07 -1.48
N SER A 48 1.60 -7.40 -1.70
CA SER A 48 2.51 -7.90 -0.66
C SER A 48 2.67 -6.91 0.48
N VAL A 49 2.82 -5.62 0.18
CA VAL A 49 2.89 -4.56 1.19
C VAL A 49 1.57 -4.45 1.96
N ALA A 50 0.46 -4.51 1.26
CA ALA A 50 -0.87 -4.47 1.89
C ALA A 50 -1.09 -5.66 2.83
N GLU A 51 -0.72 -6.86 2.41
CA GLU A 51 -0.78 -8.06 3.25
C GLU A 51 0.07 -7.91 4.51
N GLN A 52 1.28 -7.40 4.36
CA GLN A 52 2.18 -7.18 5.48
C GLN A 52 1.61 -6.17 6.49
N LEU A 53 1.02 -5.08 6.00
CA LEU A 53 0.31 -4.12 6.85
C LEU A 53 -0.85 -4.77 7.59
N PHE A 54 -1.64 -5.56 6.90
CA PHE A 54 -2.77 -6.26 7.49
C PHE A 54 -2.32 -7.20 8.61
N GLU A 55 -1.36 -8.06 8.33
CA GLU A 55 -0.89 -9.07 9.27
C GLU A 55 -0.20 -8.47 10.49
N GLN A 56 0.56 -7.39 10.31
CA GLN A 56 1.35 -6.82 11.39
C GLN A 56 0.61 -5.75 12.19
N GLN A 57 -0.31 -5.04 11.58
CA GLN A 57 -0.90 -3.83 12.17
C GLN A 57 -2.42 -3.86 12.30
N LEU A 58 -3.11 -4.45 11.35
CA LEU A 58 -4.55 -4.30 11.22
C LEU A 58 -5.35 -5.53 11.64
N GLN A 59 -4.69 -6.65 11.89
CA GLN A 59 -5.36 -7.91 12.17
C GLN A 59 -6.26 -7.85 13.42
N GLU A 60 -5.82 -7.09 14.42
CA GLU A 60 -6.56 -6.95 15.67
C GLU A 60 -7.43 -5.68 15.72
N VAL A 61 -7.45 -4.91 14.65
CA VAL A 61 -8.20 -3.66 14.57
C VAL A 61 -9.50 -3.91 13.81
N ASP A 62 -10.61 -3.49 14.40
CA ASP A 62 -11.90 -3.51 13.71
C ASP A 62 -11.99 -2.31 12.76
N VAL A 63 -11.58 -2.54 11.52
CA VAL A 63 -11.51 -1.50 10.50
C VAL A 63 -12.90 -1.25 9.92
N LYS A 64 -13.40 -0.03 10.04
CA LYS A 64 -14.71 0.39 9.55
C LYS A 64 -14.58 1.53 8.55
N GLU A 65 -15.50 1.59 7.59
CA GLU A 65 -15.56 2.71 6.65
C GLU A 65 -15.98 4.01 7.37
N PRO A 66 -15.48 5.15 6.95
CA PRO A 66 -14.47 5.35 5.90
C PRO A 66 -13.04 5.06 6.39
N VAL A 67 -12.22 4.51 5.51
CA VAL A 67 -10.78 4.33 5.77
C VAL A 67 -10.02 5.38 4.95
N ILE A 68 -9.16 6.13 5.62
CA ILE A 68 -8.37 7.19 4.99
C ILE A 68 -6.91 6.78 5.05
N MET A 69 -6.25 6.77 3.90
CA MET A 69 -4.84 6.45 3.80
C MET A 69 -4.04 7.73 3.53
N VAL A 70 -3.03 7.99 4.36
CA VAL A 70 -2.18 9.16 4.27
C VAL A 70 -0.71 8.76 4.25
N GLY A 71 0.16 9.74 4.00
CA GLY A 71 1.60 9.52 3.90
C GLY A 71 2.06 9.40 2.45
N GLY A 72 3.37 9.44 2.24
CA GLY A 72 3.94 9.43 0.89
C GLY A 72 3.59 8.19 0.08
N THR A 73 3.52 7.02 0.72
CA THR A 73 3.20 5.77 0.04
C THR A 73 1.75 5.70 -0.45
N SER A 74 0.84 6.51 0.12
CA SER A 74 -0.55 6.58 -0.35
C SER A 74 -0.66 7.09 -1.79
N LEU A 75 0.38 7.78 -2.28
CA LEU A 75 0.45 8.27 -3.65
C LEU A 75 0.82 7.18 -4.67
N ILE A 76 1.24 6.02 -4.22
CA ILE A 76 1.45 4.86 -5.08
C ILE A 76 0.06 4.28 -5.37
N GLN A 77 -0.47 4.55 -6.55
CA GLN A 77 -1.86 4.27 -6.91
C GLN A 77 -2.31 2.83 -6.69
N GLY A 78 -1.41 1.87 -6.89
CA GLY A 78 -1.73 0.45 -6.68
C GLY A 78 -1.83 0.05 -5.22
N LEU A 79 -1.25 0.82 -4.29
CA LEU A 79 -1.24 0.45 -2.88
C LEU A 79 -2.59 0.68 -2.19
N PRO A 80 -3.25 1.85 -2.31
CA PRO A 80 -4.60 1.99 -1.77
C PRO A 80 -5.59 0.96 -2.34
N LYS A 81 -5.47 0.66 -3.63
CA LYS A 81 -6.32 -0.36 -4.26
C LYS A 81 -6.09 -1.74 -3.64
N ALA A 82 -4.84 -2.12 -3.41
CA ALA A 82 -4.51 -3.40 -2.77
C ALA A 82 -5.06 -3.47 -1.34
N VAL A 83 -4.97 -2.37 -0.60
CA VAL A 83 -5.54 -2.28 0.76
C VAL A 83 -7.06 -2.40 0.73
N GLU A 84 -7.73 -1.73 -0.21
CA GLU A 84 -9.19 -1.86 -0.40
C GLU A 84 -9.60 -3.31 -0.64
N GLU A 85 -8.90 -4.00 -1.53
CA GLU A 85 -9.20 -5.39 -1.87
C GLU A 85 -9.01 -6.31 -0.67
N LEU A 86 -7.97 -6.07 0.12
CA LEU A 86 -7.65 -6.90 1.26
C LEU A 86 -8.61 -6.69 2.44
N LEU A 87 -8.94 -5.44 2.75
CA LEU A 87 -9.82 -5.08 3.85
C LEU A 87 -11.30 -5.13 3.46
N LYS A 88 -11.62 -5.18 2.17
CA LYS A 88 -12.98 -5.16 1.62
C LYS A 88 -13.77 -3.93 2.06
N VAL A 89 -13.08 -2.81 2.22
CA VAL A 89 -13.65 -1.51 2.56
C VAL A 89 -13.10 -0.45 1.61
N LYS A 90 -13.83 0.65 1.45
CA LYS A 90 -13.39 1.73 0.60
C LYS A 90 -12.27 2.53 1.26
N VAL A 91 -11.17 2.75 0.55
CA VAL A 91 -10.04 3.54 1.01
C VAL A 91 -10.00 4.87 0.25
N ILE A 92 -9.90 5.97 0.99
CA ILE A 92 -9.85 7.32 0.46
C ILE A 92 -8.45 7.87 0.69
N VAL A 93 -7.85 8.43 -0.37
CA VAL A 93 -6.58 9.14 -0.29
C VAL A 93 -6.90 10.63 -0.48
N PRO A 94 -6.77 11.45 0.57
CA PRO A 94 -7.09 12.87 0.47
C PRO A 94 -6.05 13.65 -0.34
N ASP A 95 -6.41 14.84 -0.78
CA ASP A 95 -5.46 15.77 -1.38
C ASP A 95 -4.36 16.08 -0.36
N ASN A 96 -3.13 16.22 -0.84
CA ASN A 96 -1.96 16.49 0.02
C ASN A 96 -1.72 15.39 1.08
N ALA A 97 -2.10 14.15 0.79
CA ALA A 97 -1.96 13.03 1.71
C ALA A 97 -0.54 12.89 2.28
N GLN A 98 0.47 13.20 1.48
CA GLN A 98 1.87 13.11 1.89
C GLN A 98 2.26 14.14 2.98
N TYR A 99 1.48 15.21 3.15
CA TYR A 99 1.77 16.29 4.10
C TYR A 99 0.85 16.29 5.32
N ILE A 100 -0.09 15.39 5.42
CA ILE A 100 -1.10 15.40 6.51
C ILE A 100 -0.44 15.29 7.89
N GLY A 101 0.58 14.45 8.03
CA GLY A 101 1.31 14.35 9.29
C GLY A 101 1.98 15.66 9.68
N ALA A 102 2.59 16.33 8.72
CA ALA A 102 3.23 17.64 8.95
C ALA A 102 2.21 18.72 9.31
N VAL A 103 1.06 18.75 8.64
CA VAL A 103 -0.04 19.68 8.95
C VAL A 103 -0.55 19.44 10.37
N GLY A 104 -0.78 18.18 10.76
CA GLY A 104 -1.20 17.82 12.11
C GLY A 104 -0.21 18.24 13.16
N ALA A 105 1.08 18.02 12.92
CA ALA A 105 2.15 18.43 13.83
C ALA A 105 2.20 19.96 14.00
N ALA A 106 2.04 20.68 12.91
CA ALA A 106 2.01 22.15 12.94
C ALA A 106 0.81 22.68 13.73
N LEU A 107 -0.36 22.06 13.57
CA LEU A 107 -1.57 22.43 14.30
C LEU A 107 -1.42 22.16 15.81
N LEU A 108 -0.83 21.06 16.19
CA LEU A 108 -0.55 20.74 17.59
C LEU A 108 0.47 21.73 18.18
N ALA A 109 1.53 22.03 17.44
CA ALA A 109 2.56 22.98 17.90
C ALA A 109 2.03 24.38 18.08
N SER A 110 1.06 24.82 17.24
CA SER A 110 0.44 26.13 17.36
C SER A 110 -0.57 26.26 18.49
N GLY A 111 -0.96 25.15 19.13
CA GLY A 111 -2.00 25.14 20.16
C GLY A 111 -3.42 25.20 19.58
N PHE A 112 -3.58 25.10 18.28
CA PHE A 112 -4.89 25.14 17.63
C PHE A 112 -5.73 23.90 17.97
N ILE A 113 -5.06 22.75 18.13
CA ILE A 113 -5.71 21.50 18.52
C ILE A 113 -5.13 21.08 19.85
N SER A 114 -5.99 20.76 20.83
CA SER A 114 -5.57 20.20 22.12
C SER A 114 -5.32 18.69 21.97
N LYS A 115 -4.36 18.23 22.74
CA LYS A 115 -4.01 16.79 22.77
C LYS A 115 -5.13 15.93 23.34
#